data_c1002b3efffddfab1a9d6c0031d9c952
#
_entry.id   c1002b3efffddfab1a9d6c0031d9c952
#
_cell.length_a   1.000
_cell.length_b   1.000
_cell.length_c   1.000
_cell.angle_alpha   90.00
_cell.angle_beta   90.00
_cell.angle_gamma   90.00
#
_symmetry.space_group_name_H-M   'P 1'
#
loop_
_entity.id
_entity.type
_entity.pdbx_description
1 polymer ?
#
loop_
_entity_poly.entity_id
_entity_poly.type
_entity_poly.pdbx_seq_one_letter_code
_entity_poly.pdbx_strand_id
1 'polypeptide(L)'
;RNCYDAAKKYSKDTFVIIEKLGTNFLPTLFELKRKVDLLSKKFNFLPNKLSDKLMQFLSNFWPNHLPKRMDQFRNKYEHHWIIEMSDDGIDEAKLYFEEFFKDNEGGFFECTKKEGKKALLHRFVAASAFGRYHAIHKKNLGEEMSLDIAFPRNEKNWFEKLPSEIDDLIEIKLYYGHLFCHVMHQNYILKKGVDAKR
;
A
#
# COMPACT_ATOMS: atom_id res chain seq x y z
N ARG A 1 2.45 -9.00 5.52
CA ARG A 1 2.74 -8.93 4.06
C ARG A 1 3.36 -7.59 3.71
N ASN A 2 4.22 -7.57 2.71
CA ASN A 2 4.83 -6.36 2.21
C ASN A 2 3.78 -5.48 1.51
N CYS A 3 3.68 -4.21 1.93
CA CYS A 3 2.74 -3.25 1.34
C CYS A 3 2.93 -3.07 -0.17
N TYR A 4 4.15 -3.15 -0.66
CA TYR A 4 4.47 -3.07 -2.08
C TYR A 4 3.79 -4.20 -2.87
N ASP A 5 3.86 -5.44 -2.40
CA ASP A 5 3.19 -6.57 -3.04
C ASP A 5 1.68 -6.44 -2.98
N ALA A 6 1.16 -6.02 -1.84
CA ALA A 6 -0.27 -5.77 -1.70
C ALA A 6 -0.74 -4.70 -2.70
N ALA A 7 -0.02 -3.60 -2.81
CA ALA A 7 -0.32 -2.53 -3.75
C ALA A 7 -0.25 -2.99 -5.20
N LYS A 8 0.79 -3.72 -5.58
CA LYS A 8 0.97 -4.27 -6.93
C LYS A 8 -0.16 -5.23 -7.31
N LYS A 9 -0.66 -6.00 -6.36
CA LYS A 9 -1.71 -7.00 -6.60
C LYS A 9 -3.13 -6.43 -6.54
N TYR A 10 -3.40 -5.54 -5.58
CA TYR A 10 -4.76 -5.13 -5.23
C TYR A 10 -5.10 -3.67 -5.54
N SER A 11 -4.16 -2.86 -6.01
CA SER A 11 -4.42 -1.45 -6.37
C SER A 11 -3.99 -1.08 -7.79
N LYS A 12 -3.66 -2.06 -8.63
CA LYS A 12 -3.18 -1.84 -10.00
C LYS A 12 -4.18 -1.06 -10.85
N ASP A 13 -5.46 -1.38 -10.77
CA ASP A 13 -6.54 -0.68 -11.46
C ASP A 13 -6.65 0.78 -11.00
N THR A 14 -6.61 1.00 -9.69
CA THR A 14 -6.63 2.36 -9.10
C THR A 14 -5.42 3.16 -9.58
N PHE A 15 -4.23 2.56 -9.59
CA PHE A 15 -3.03 3.18 -10.11
C PHE A 15 -3.22 3.63 -11.57
N VAL A 16 -3.66 2.74 -12.44
CA VAL A 16 -3.82 3.03 -13.88
C VAL A 16 -4.89 4.10 -14.11
N ILE A 17 -5.98 4.07 -13.36
CA ILE A 17 -7.03 5.08 -13.42
C ILE A 17 -6.47 6.45 -13.05
N ILE A 18 -5.76 6.57 -11.93
CA ILE A 18 -5.19 7.85 -11.49
C ILE A 18 -4.09 8.32 -12.44
N GLU A 19 -3.24 7.43 -12.94
CA GLU A 19 -2.18 7.77 -13.89
C GLU A 19 -2.75 8.37 -15.19
N LYS A 20 -3.90 7.87 -15.66
CA LYS A 20 -4.51 8.32 -16.92
C LYS A 20 -5.51 9.45 -16.77
N LEU A 21 -6.31 9.44 -15.73
CA LEU A 21 -7.43 10.35 -15.55
C LEU A 21 -7.20 11.40 -14.45
N GLY A 22 -6.11 11.27 -13.69
CA GLY A 22 -5.77 12.15 -12.58
C GLY A 22 -6.55 11.86 -11.29
N THR A 23 -6.10 12.46 -10.20
CA THR A 23 -6.73 12.32 -8.87
C THR A 23 -8.12 12.95 -8.81
N ASN A 24 -8.41 13.94 -9.64
CA ASN A 24 -9.72 14.61 -9.70
C ASN A 24 -10.85 13.66 -10.14
N PHE A 25 -10.53 12.53 -10.74
CA PHE A 25 -11.50 11.51 -11.11
C PHE A 25 -11.92 10.61 -9.93
N LEU A 26 -11.17 10.61 -8.82
CA LEU A 26 -11.46 9.75 -7.67
C LEU A 26 -12.87 9.88 -7.11
N PRO A 27 -13.44 11.09 -6.91
CA PRO A 27 -14.81 11.24 -6.42
C PRO A 27 -15.83 10.53 -7.33
N THR A 28 -15.68 10.69 -8.64
CA THR A 28 -16.55 10.04 -9.64
C THR A 28 -16.39 8.51 -9.59
N LEU A 29 -15.18 8.02 -9.47
CA LEU A 29 -14.90 6.59 -9.32
C LEU A 29 -15.56 6.01 -8.07
N PHE A 30 -15.42 6.70 -6.93
CA PHE A 30 -16.02 6.25 -5.67
C PHE A 30 -17.55 6.28 -5.73
N GLU A 31 -18.14 7.30 -6.36
CA GLU A 31 -19.57 7.34 -6.54
C GLU A 31 -20.09 6.21 -7.44
N LEU A 32 -19.40 5.92 -8.54
CA LEU A 32 -19.72 4.80 -9.40
C LEU A 32 -19.64 3.49 -8.66
N LYS A 33 -18.56 3.24 -7.90
CA LYS A 33 -18.42 2.06 -7.04
C LYS A 33 -19.58 1.94 -6.07
N ARG A 34 -19.95 3.03 -5.40
CA ARG A 34 -21.08 3.08 -4.46
C ARG A 34 -22.40 2.70 -5.14
N LYS A 35 -22.67 3.22 -6.33
CA LYS A 35 -23.89 2.89 -7.10
C LYS A 35 -23.93 1.41 -7.47
N VAL A 36 -22.82 0.84 -7.96
CA VAL A 36 -22.70 -0.58 -8.30
C VAL A 36 -22.92 -1.46 -7.07
N ASP A 37 -22.32 -1.11 -5.94
CA ASP A 37 -22.46 -1.87 -4.70
C ASP A 37 -23.87 -1.77 -4.09
N LEU A 38 -24.57 -0.64 -4.26
CA LEU A 38 -25.97 -0.50 -3.88
C LEU A 38 -26.89 -1.37 -4.75
N LEU A 39 -26.64 -1.41 -6.06
CA LEU A 39 -27.36 -2.32 -6.96
C LEU A 39 -27.12 -3.77 -6.57
N SER A 40 -25.88 -4.16 -6.26
CA SER A 40 -25.59 -5.53 -5.84
C SER A 40 -26.31 -5.92 -4.54
N LYS A 41 -26.48 -4.97 -3.60
CA LYS A 41 -27.25 -5.21 -2.37
C LYS A 41 -28.75 -5.42 -2.64
N LYS A 42 -29.30 -4.77 -3.66
CA LYS A 42 -30.71 -4.92 -4.04
C LYS A 42 -31.02 -6.29 -4.64
N PHE A 43 -30.01 -6.94 -5.21
CA PHE A 43 -30.14 -8.26 -5.82
C PHE A 43 -29.35 -9.30 -5.00
N ASN A 44 -30.04 -10.07 -4.15
CA ASN A 44 -29.43 -11.02 -3.21
C ASN A 44 -28.53 -12.09 -3.86
N PHE A 45 -28.64 -12.32 -5.17
CA PHE A 45 -27.80 -13.26 -5.89
C PHE A 45 -26.44 -12.68 -6.30
N LEU A 46 -26.27 -11.35 -6.23
CA LEU A 46 -25.00 -10.71 -6.56
C LEU A 46 -24.04 -10.69 -5.35
N PRO A 47 -22.75 -10.84 -5.60
CA PRO A 47 -21.78 -10.85 -4.51
C PRO A 47 -21.65 -9.46 -3.86
N ASN A 48 -21.55 -9.40 -2.55
CA ASN A 48 -21.22 -8.18 -1.83
C ASN A 48 -19.90 -7.59 -2.34
N LYS A 49 -19.81 -6.25 -2.37
CA LYS A 49 -18.63 -5.52 -2.90
C LYS A 49 -18.33 -5.92 -4.36
N LEU A 50 -19.37 -6.01 -5.16
CA LEU A 50 -19.28 -6.40 -6.58
C LEU A 50 -18.30 -5.51 -7.34
N SER A 51 -18.32 -4.20 -7.09
CA SER A 51 -17.42 -3.24 -7.75
C SER A 51 -15.94 -3.59 -7.54
N ASP A 52 -15.54 -3.91 -6.31
CA ASP A 52 -14.17 -4.26 -5.99
C ASP A 52 -13.74 -5.58 -6.62
N LYS A 53 -14.63 -6.56 -6.64
CA LYS A 53 -14.37 -7.86 -7.27
C LYS A 53 -14.24 -7.76 -8.78
N LEU A 54 -15.12 -6.98 -9.42
CA LEU A 54 -15.08 -6.75 -10.86
C LEU A 54 -13.80 -5.99 -11.25
N MET A 55 -13.48 -4.92 -10.55
CA MET A 55 -12.24 -4.15 -10.79
C MET A 55 -11.00 -5.01 -10.60
N GLN A 56 -10.96 -5.84 -9.56
CA GLN A 56 -9.85 -6.78 -9.35
C GLN A 56 -9.74 -7.80 -10.49
N PHE A 57 -10.85 -8.36 -10.94
CA PHE A 57 -10.88 -9.29 -12.07
C PHE A 57 -10.31 -8.62 -13.33
N LEU A 58 -10.81 -7.44 -13.67
CA LEU A 58 -10.33 -6.67 -14.83
C LEU A 58 -8.86 -6.30 -14.71
N SER A 59 -8.38 -5.96 -13.49
CA SER A 59 -6.99 -5.60 -13.27
C SER A 59 -6.01 -6.74 -13.53
N ASN A 60 -6.44 -7.99 -13.47
CA ASN A 60 -5.60 -9.14 -13.78
C ASN A 60 -5.11 -9.16 -15.24
N PHE A 61 -5.88 -8.56 -16.15
CA PHE A 61 -5.53 -8.45 -17.57
C PHE A 61 -4.61 -7.24 -17.87
N TRP A 62 -4.40 -6.36 -16.91
CA TRP A 62 -3.53 -5.20 -17.11
C TRP A 62 -2.06 -5.54 -16.86
N PRO A 63 -1.14 -4.97 -17.64
CA PRO A 63 0.29 -5.16 -17.43
C PRO A 63 0.71 -4.60 -16.07
N ASN A 64 1.90 -4.98 -15.65
CA ASN A 64 2.49 -4.40 -14.45
C ASN A 64 2.63 -2.88 -14.61
N HIS A 65 2.15 -2.13 -13.64
CA HIS A 65 2.15 -0.67 -13.67
C HIS A 65 3.49 -0.06 -13.23
N LEU A 66 4.32 -0.85 -12.55
CA LEU A 66 5.63 -0.40 -12.10
C LEU A 66 6.72 -0.73 -13.14
N PRO A 67 7.74 0.11 -13.25
CA PRO A 67 8.91 -0.16 -14.08
C PRO A 67 9.60 -1.46 -13.65
N LYS A 68 10.11 -2.22 -14.63
CA LYS A 68 10.78 -3.50 -14.39
C LYS A 68 11.95 -3.37 -13.41
N ARG A 69 12.69 -2.27 -13.47
CA ARG A 69 13.82 -2.00 -12.57
C ARG A 69 13.39 -1.91 -11.11
N MET A 70 12.24 -1.27 -10.84
CA MET A 70 11.69 -1.19 -9.47
C MET A 70 11.27 -2.56 -8.95
N ASP A 71 10.65 -3.40 -9.79
CA ASP A 71 10.30 -4.76 -9.42
C ASP A 71 11.55 -5.61 -9.12
N GLN A 72 12.61 -5.46 -9.91
CA GLN A 72 13.88 -6.16 -9.69
C GLN A 72 14.55 -5.72 -8.39
N PHE A 73 14.54 -4.41 -8.11
CA PHE A 73 15.11 -3.85 -6.89
C PHE A 73 14.32 -4.32 -5.65
N ARG A 74 13.00 -4.31 -5.74
CA ARG A 74 12.11 -4.80 -4.69
C ARG A 74 12.40 -6.25 -4.29
N ASN A 75 12.76 -7.11 -5.22
CA ASN A 75 13.04 -8.52 -4.93
C ASN A 75 14.35 -8.76 -4.15
N LYS A 76 15.19 -7.73 -4.02
CA LYS A 76 16.47 -7.82 -3.29
C LYS A 76 16.33 -7.49 -1.81
N TYR A 77 15.38 -6.62 -1.45
CA TYR A 77 15.30 -6.05 -0.12
C TYR A 77 13.88 -6.16 0.44
N GLU A 78 13.77 -6.29 1.75
CA GLU A 78 12.49 -6.39 2.44
C GLU A 78 11.84 -5.01 2.64
N HIS A 79 12.65 -3.99 2.95
CA HIS A 79 12.18 -2.63 3.22
C HIS A 79 12.53 -1.69 2.07
N HIS A 80 11.62 -0.77 1.76
CA HIS A 80 11.79 0.17 0.64
C HIS A 80 11.43 1.58 1.06
N TRP A 81 12.32 2.50 0.71
CA TRP A 81 12.11 3.93 0.86
C TRP A 81 11.96 4.59 -0.50
N ILE A 82 11.06 5.54 -0.58
CA ILE A 82 10.99 6.52 -1.67
C ILE A 82 11.43 7.84 -1.06
N ILE A 83 12.53 8.38 -1.57
CA ILE A 83 13.10 9.65 -1.11
C ILE A 83 13.00 10.62 -2.28
N GLU A 84 12.44 11.80 -2.02
CA GLU A 84 12.39 12.90 -2.96
C GLU A 84 13.33 14.00 -2.47
N MET A 85 14.26 14.37 -3.33
CA MET A 85 15.25 15.41 -3.07
C MET A 85 15.12 16.49 -4.13
N SER A 86 15.51 17.71 -3.80
CA SER A 86 15.53 18.85 -4.71
C SER A 86 16.87 19.56 -4.71
N ASP A 87 17.14 20.24 -5.78
CA ASP A 87 18.30 21.10 -5.96
C ASP A 87 19.63 20.39 -5.62
N ASP A 88 20.51 21.04 -4.90
CA ASP A 88 21.84 20.53 -4.50
C ASP A 88 21.74 19.27 -3.61
N GLY A 89 20.62 19.09 -2.90
CA GLY A 89 20.37 17.91 -2.08
C GLY A 89 20.31 16.61 -2.88
N ILE A 90 20.13 16.65 -4.20
CA ILE A 90 20.13 15.45 -5.05
C ILE A 90 21.52 14.82 -5.06
N ASP A 91 22.55 15.64 -5.36
CA ASP A 91 23.93 15.16 -5.44
C ASP A 91 24.47 14.78 -4.05
N GLU A 92 24.15 15.58 -3.03
CA GLU A 92 24.52 15.26 -1.65
C GLU A 92 23.93 13.92 -1.18
N ALA A 93 22.64 13.68 -1.44
CA ALA A 93 21.99 12.42 -1.09
C ALA A 93 22.61 11.23 -1.83
N LYS A 94 22.95 11.42 -3.10
CA LYS A 94 23.58 10.38 -3.92
C LYS A 94 24.95 9.99 -3.37
N LEU A 95 25.81 10.96 -3.10
CA LEU A 95 27.11 10.75 -2.48
C LEU A 95 26.99 10.07 -1.10
N TYR A 96 26.03 10.53 -0.30
CA TYR A 96 25.77 9.92 1.01
C TYR A 96 25.37 8.43 0.88
N PHE A 97 24.45 8.09 -0.01
CA PHE A 97 24.04 6.70 -0.18
C PHE A 97 25.11 5.82 -0.83
N GLU A 98 25.89 6.37 -1.74
CA GLU A 98 27.06 5.68 -2.31
C GLU A 98 28.06 5.30 -1.22
N GLU A 99 28.31 6.20 -0.27
CA GLU A 99 29.21 5.93 0.85
C GLU A 99 28.57 5.00 1.89
N PHE A 100 27.33 5.26 2.29
CA PHE A 100 26.63 4.48 3.28
C PHE A 100 26.51 2.99 2.91
N PHE A 101 26.18 2.70 1.67
CA PHE A 101 26.00 1.31 1.21
C PHE A 101 27.30 0.60 0.83
N LYS A 102 28.48 1.20 1.04
CA LYS A 102 29.75 0.46 0.98
C LYS A 102 29.90 -0.49 2.16
N ASP A 103 29.45 -0.06 3.34
CA ASP A 103 29.65 -0.75 4.61
C ASP A 103 28.35 -1.31 5.21
N ASN A 104 27.21 -1.04 4.58
CA ASN A 104 25.90 -1.45 5.07
C ASN A 104 25.14 -2.27 4.03
N GLU A 105 24.38 -3.26 4.48
CA GLU A 105 23.47 -3.98 3.61
C GLU A 105 22.39 -3.09 3.06
N GLY A 106 22.12 -3.20 1.77
CA GLY A 106 21.12 -2.41 1.11
C GLY A 106 21.55 -1.94 -0.28
N GLY A 107 20.96 -0.86 -0.72
CA GLY A 107 21.30 -0.23 -1.97
C GLY A 107 20.27 0.83 -2.35
N PHE A 108 20.59 1.62 -3.33
CA PHE A 108 19.69 2.61 -3.88
C PHE A 108 19.84 2.70 -5.40
N PHE A 109 18.91 3.35 -6.03
CA PHE A 109 19.06 3.81 -7.40
C PHE A 109 18.30 5.12 -7.60
N GLU A 110 18.87 5.97 -8.42
CA GLU A 110 18.22 7.20 -8.84
C GLU A 110 17.12 6.89 -9.86
N CYS A 111 15.91 7.36 -9.59
CA CYS A 111 14.78 7.22 -10.50
C CYS A 111 14.86 8.24 -11.62
N THR A 112 14.58 7.82 -12.83
CA THR A 112 14.23 8.77 -13.88
C THR A 112 12.95 9.53 -13.48
N LYS A 113 12.72 10.70 -14.05
CA LYS A 113 11.49 11.50 -13.79
C LYS A 113 10.20 10.69 -13.98
N LYS A 114 10.17 9.77 -14.94
CA LYS A 114 9.03 8.89 -15.19
C LYS A 114 8.88 7.82 -14.09
N GLU A 115 9.97 7.24 -13.64
CA GLU A 115 9.99 6.26 -12.57
C GLU A 115 9.61 6.89 -11.22
N GLY A 116 10.17 8.06 -10.90
CA GLY A 116 9.83 8.80 -9.69
C GLY A 116 8.33 9.11 -9.59
N LYS A 117 7.73 9.61 -10.69
CA LYS A 117 6.27 9.81 -10.75
C LYS A 117 5.48 8.52 -10.49
N LYS A 118 5.93 7.39 -11.04
CA LYS A 118 5.27 6.09 -10.80
C LYS A 118 5.48 5.58 -9.38
N ALA A 119 6.65 5.80 -8.80
CA ALA A 119 6.93 5.45 -7.40
C ALA A 119 6.01 6.21 -6.44
N LEU A 120 5.90 7.53 -6.60
CA LEU A 120 5.03 8.37 -5.78
C LEU A 120 3.55 7.99 -5.95
N LEU A 121 3.10 7.74 -7.18
CA LEU A 121 1.74 7.30 -7.42
C LEU A 121 1.46 5.92 -6.81
N HIS A 122 2.41 4.99 -6.90
CA HIS A 122 2.28 3.66 -6.28
C HIS A 122 2.15 3.77 -4.76
N ARG A 123 2.97 4.62 -4.12
CA ARG A 123 2.85 4.90 -2.70
C ARG A 123 1.45 5.43 -2.34
N PHE A 124 0.96 6.41 -3.11
CA PHE A 124 -0.35 7.00 -2.88
C PHE A 124 -1.49 5.98 -2.98
N VAL A 125 -1.43 5.06 -3.93
CA VAL A 125 -2.48 4.04 -4.11
C VAL A 125 -2.30 2.80 -3.24
N ALA A 126 -1.17 2.65 -2.55
CA ALA A 126 -0.88 1.50 -1.69
C ALA A 126 -1.95 1.31 -0.60
N ALA A 127 -2.44 2.41 -0.03
CA ALA A 127 -3.51 2.39 0.97
C ALA A 127 -4.80 1.73 0.44
N SER A 128 -5.10 1.85 -0.86
CA SER A 128 -6.30 1.21 -1.46
C SER A 128 -6.20 -0.32 -1.52
N ALA A 129 -4.99 -0.86 -1.46
CA ALA A 129 -4.76 -2.31 -1.52
C ALA A 129 -5.30 -3.04 -0.29
N PHE A 130 -5.23 -2.42 0.87
CA PHE A 130 -5.73 -2.94 2.13
C PHE A 130 -7.25 -3.17 2.06
N GLY A 131 -8.02 -2.13 1.77
CA GLY A 131 -9.48 -2.23 1.64
C GLY A 131 -9.91 -3.16 0.50
N ARG A 132 -9.19 -3.17 -0.63
CA ARG A 132 -9.46 -4.10 -1.74
C ARG A 132 -9.22 -5.56 -1.34
N TYR A 133 -8.12 -5.83 -0.65
CA TYR A 133 -7.83 -7.16 -0.13
C TYR A 133 -8.95 -7.65 0.78
N HIS A 134 -9.35 -6.81 1.76
CA HIS A 134 -10.45 -7.15 2.66
C HIS A 134 -11.76 -7.37 1.91
N ALA A 135 -12.13 -6.50 0.96
CA ALA A 135 -13.36 -6.63 0.18
C ALA A 135 -13.45 -7.95 -0.61
N ILE A 136 -12.31 -8.41 -1.15
CA ILE A 136 -12.25 -9.64 -1.95
C ILE A 136 -12.31 -10.88 -1.06
N HIS A 137 -11.61 -10.86 0.08
CA HIS A 137 -11.44 -12.00 0.98
C HIS A 137 -12.39 -11.99 2.18
N LYS A 138 -13.35 -11.07 2.23
CA LYS A 138 -14.23 -10.82 3.39
C LYS A 138 -14.91 -12.06 3.98
N LYS A 139 -15.18 -13.09 3.18
CA LYS A 139 -15.79 -14.34 3.68
C LYS A 139 -14.93 -15.05 4.72
N ASN A 140 -13.60 -14.88 4.62
CA ASN A 140 -12.60 -15.58 5.43
C ASN A 140 -11.87 -14.66 6.41
N LEU A 141 -12.25 -13.37 6.46
CA LEU A 141 -11.59 -12.35 7.26
C LEU A 141 -12.56 -11.75 8.27
N GLY A 142 -12.00 -11.24 9.36
CA GLY A 142 -12.69 -10.42 10.33
C GLY A 142 -12.70 -8.94 9.96
N GLU A 143 -12.75 -8.09 10.94
CA GLU A 143 -12.76 -6.64 10.77
C GLU A 143 -11.38 -6.08 10.37
N GLU A 144 -11.38 -4.90 9.80
CA GLU A 144 -10.18 -4.13 9.49
C GLU A 144 -9.99 -3.01 10.51
N MET A 145 -8.74 -2.78 10.89
CA MET A 145 -8.34 -1.72 11.80
C MET A 145 -7.14 -0.97 11.20
N SER A 146 -7.20 0.35 11.24
CA SER A 146 -6.11 1.23 10.79
C SER A 146 -5.72 2.16 11.92
N LEU A 147 -4.43 2.21 12.22
CA LEU A 147 -3.84 3.07 13.23
C LEU A 147 -2.79 3.98 12.60
N ASP A 148 -2.77 5.22 13.02
CA ASP A 148 -1.73 6.19 12.69
C ASP A 148 -0.96 6.50 13.96
N ILE A 149 0.27 5.99 14.04
CA ILE A 149 1.11 6.12 15.22
C ILE A 149 2.17 7.18 14.96
N ALA A 150 2.14 8.24 15.75
CA ALA A 150 3.20 9.25 15.76
C ALA A 150 4.26 8.85 16.80
N PHE A 151 5.48 8.63 16.34
CA PHE A 151 6.60 8.25 17.19
C PHE A 151 7.40 9.47 17.66
N PRO A 152 8.04 9.39 18.82
CA PRO A 152 9.07 10.34 19.24
C PRO A 152 10.19 10.40 18.19
N ARG A 153 10.85 11.57 18.08
CA ARG A 153 11.88 11.81 17.04
C ARG A 153 13.03 10.79 17.06
N ASN A 154 13.38 10.26 18.21
CA ASN A 154 14.49 9.34 18.38
C ASN A 154 14.05 7.88 18.56
N GLU A 155 12.78 7.55 18.24
CA GLU A 155 12.30 6.18 18.33
C GLU A 155 13.03 5.29 17.32
N LYS A 156 13.51 4.15 17.81
CA LYS A 156 14.20 3.14 16.99
C LYS A 156 13.31 1.93 16.69
N ASN A 157 12.26 1.73 17.50
CA ASN A 157 11.33 0.60 17.37
C ASN A 157 10.07 1.06 16.66
N TRP A 158 10.07 0.96 15.34
CA TRP A 158 8.95 1.40 14.49
C TRP A 158 7.84 0.35 14.36
N PHE A 159 8.10 -0.86 14.85
CA PHE A 159 7.12 -1.94 14.81
C PHE A 159 6.77 -2.33 16.23
N GLU A 160 5.48 -2.53 16.48
CA GLU A 160 4.96 -2.98 17.76
C GLU A 160 5.40 -4.43 18.08
N LYS A 161 5.51 -4.71 19.36
CA LYS A 161 5.65 -6.07 19.91
C LYS A 161 4.36 -6.41 20.63
N LEU A 162 3.46 -7.08 19.93
CA LEU A 162 2.19 -7.50 20.51
C LEU A 162 2.36 -8.75 21.37
N PRO A 163 1.62 -8.87 22.48
CA PRO A 163 1.44 -10.15 23.16
C PRO A 163 0.91 -11.21 22.18
N SER A 164 1.33 -12.46 22.36
CA SER A 164 0.96 -13.56 21.45
C SER A 164 -0.55 -13.73 21.32
N GLU A 165 -1.29 -13.56 22.42
CA GLU A 165 -2.75 -13.64 22.45
C GLU A 165 -3.45 -12.58 21.59
N ILE A 166 -2.81 -11.44 21.34
CA ILE A 166 -3.30 -10.39 20.43
C ILE A 166 -2.76 -10.64 19.02
N ASP A 167 -1.49 -10.96 18.89
CA ASP A 167 -0.84 -11.21 17.59
C ASP A 167 -1.53 -12.35 16.84
N ASP A 168 -1.92 -13.40 17.57
CA ASP A 168 -2.63 -14.56 17.03
C ASP A 168 -4.05 -14.25 16.51
N LEU A 169 -4.63 -13.10 16.87
CA LEU A 169 -5.92 -12.67 16.36
C LEU A 169 -5.82 -11.96 15.00
N ILE A 170 -4.61 -11.57 14.60
CA ILE A 170 -4.36 -10.81 13.38
C ILE A 170 -4.01 -11.76 12.23
N GLU A 171 -4.71 -11.63 11.13
CA GLU A 171 -4.44 -12.38 9.90
C GLU A 171 -3.38 -11.70 9.04
N ILE A 172 -3.43 -10.36 8.93
CA ILE A 172 -2.52 -9.58 8.09
C ILE A 172 -2.15 -8.28 8.79
N LYS A 173 -0.87 -7.95 8.73
CA LYS A 173 -0.31 -6.66 9.11
C LYS A 173 0.31 -6.00 7.88
N LEU A 174 -0.01 -4.74 7.65
CA LEU A 174 0.59 -3.92 6.60
C LEU A 174 1.10 -2.62 7.22
N TYR A 175 2.36 -2.30 6.92
CA TYR A 175 3.04 -1.11 7.44
C TYR A 175 3.50 -0.23 6.30
N TYR A 176 3.25 1.06 6.43
CA TYR A 176 3.84 2.11 5.61
C TYR A 176 3.88 3.40 6.41
N GLY A 177 4.75 4.31 6.07
CA GLY A 177 4.93 5.48 6.92
C GLY A 177 5.57 6.66 6.21
N HIS A 178 5.61 7.74 6.96
CA HIS A 178 6.26 9.00 6.60
C HIS A 178 7.41 9.26 7.55
N LEU A 179 8.62 8.90 7.16
CA LEU A 179 9.77 8.94 8.06
C LEU A 179 10.09 10.34 8.59
N PHE A 180 9.98 11.37 7.75
CA PHE A 180 10.28 12.74 8.19
C PHE A 180 9.31 13.31 9.23
N CYS A 181 8.06 12.86 9.25
CA CYS A 181 7.12 13.25 10.30
C CYS A 181 6.93 12.19 11.38
N HIS A 182 7.72 11.12 11.34
CA HIS A 182 7.72 10.04 12.33
C HIS A 182 6.33 9.38 12.52
N VAL A 183 5.58 9.26 11.43
CA VAL A 183 4.26 8.61 11.44
C VAL A 183 4.34 7.27 10.75
N MET A 184 3.85 6.23 11.44
CA MET A 184 3.66 4.90 10.90
C MET A 184 2.18 4.59 10.80
N HIS A 185 1.74 4.22 9.61
CA HIS A 185 0.42 3.65 9.37
C HIS A 185 0.49 2.14 9.59
N GLN A 186 -0.31 1.65 10.50
CA GLN A 186 -0.40 0.22 10.84
C GLN A 186 -1.80 -0.26 10.50
N ASN A 187 -1.92 -1.11 9.49
CA ASN A 187 -3.19 -1.65 9.04
C ASN A 187 -3.26 -3.14 9.37
N TYR A 188 -4.27 -3.50 10.15
CA TYR A 188 -4.52 -4.87 10.58
C TYR A 188 -5.82 -5.40 9.99
N ILE A 189 -5.81 -6.65 9.56
CA ILE A 189 -7.01 -7.40 9.26
C ILE A 189 -7.07 -8.57 10.23
N LEU A 190 -8.16 -8.64 10.97
CA LEU A 190 -8.35 -9.66 11.98
C LEU A 190 -8.78 -11.00 11.37
N LYS A 191 -8.53 -12.07 12.08
CA LYS A 191 -9.07 -13.39 11.76
C LYS A 191 -10.60 -13.37 11.85
N LYS A 192 -11.24 -14.24 11.11
CA LYS A 192 -12.70 -14.33 11.08
C LYS A 192 -13.28 -14.59 12.48
N GLY A 193 -14.29 -13.81 12.84
CA GLY A 193 -14.98 -13.95 14.13
C GLY A 193 -14.34 -13.17 15.29
N VAL A 194 -13.24 -12.48 15.04
CA VAL A 194 -12.62 -11.60 16.02
C VAL A 194 -13.27 -10.21 15.97
N ASP A 195 -13.62 -9.67 17.12
CA ASP A 195 -14.17 -8.32 17.29
C ASP A 195 -13.04 -7.33 17.56
N ALA A 196 -12.90 -6.29 16.72
CA ALA A 196 -11.88 -5.26 16.87
C ALA A 196 -12.07 -4.32 18.08
N LYS A 197 -13.24 -4.40 18.76
CA LYS A 197 -13.57 -3.55 19.90
C LYS A 197 -13.26 -4.22 21.26
N ARG A 198 -12.74 -5.40 21.24
CA ARG A 198 -12.27 -6.13 22.41
C ARG A 198 -10.79 -5.94 22.61
#